data_26c539791f29a9f9dac6163c8131adcd
#
_entry.id   26c539791f29a9f9dac6163c8131adcd
#
_cell.length_a   1.000
_cell.length_b   1.000
_cell.length_c   1.000
_cell.angle_alpha   90.00
_cell.angle_beta   90.00
_cell.angle_gamma   90.00
#
_symmetry.space_group_name_H-M   'P 1'
#
loop_
_entity.id
_entity.type
_entity.pdbx_description
1 polymer ?
#
loop_
_entity_poly.entity_id
_entity_poly.type
_entity_poly.pdbx_seq_one_letter_code
_entity_poly.pdbx_strand_id
1 'polypeptide(L)'
;MLNLFIKPYCPYCARVIAANETIKAPVEWLDITSNSHIKADLLDKGGKTQVPFLEDTEKGVMMYESDDIIAYLHAHYGRGTEPNVPKAGNVCPIE
;
A
#
# COMPACT_ATOMS: atom_id res chain seq x y z
N MET A 1 -8.23 -9.01 6.57
CA MET A 1 -6.77 -8.86 6.59
C MET A 1 -6.35 -7.75 5.65
N LEU A 2 -5.48 -6.89 6.12
CA LEU A 2 -5.08 -5.71 5.37
C LEU A 2 -3.61 -5.86 4.96
N ASN A 3 -3.38 -6.17 3.71
CA ASN A 3 -2.04 -6.45 3.18
C ASN A 3 -1.51 -5.27 2.37
N LEU A 4 -0.27 -4.87 2.63
CA LEU A 4 0.40 -3.83 1.84
C LEU A 4 1.72 -4.35 1.30
N PHE A 5 1.78 -4.46 -0.01
CA PHE A 5 2.99 -4.89 -0.70
C PHE A 5 3.89 -3.69 -0.94
N ILE A 6 5.12 -3.79 -0.48
CA ILE A 6 6.10 -2.72 -0.54
C ILE A 6 7.46 -3.23 -1.01
N LYS A 7 8.38 -2.30 -1.29
CA LYS A 7 9.79 -2.64 -1.46
C LYS A 7 10.64 -1.58 -0.76
N PRO A 8 11.88 -1.94 -0.35
CA PRO A 8 12.79 -0.97 0.26
C PRO A 8 13.15 0.15 -0.73
N TYR A 9 13.45 1.32 -0.19
CA TYR A 9 13.93 2.48 -0.96
C TYR A 9 12.93 3.02 -1.98
N CYS A 10 11.66 2.66 -1.86
CA CYS A 10 10.62 3.24 -2.71
C CYS A 10 10.02 4.46 -1.99
N PRO A 11 10.14 5.67 -2.55
CA PRO A 11 9.61 6.86 -1.89
C PRO A 11 8.10 6.81 -1.68
N TYR A 12 7.38 6.18 -2.58
CA TYR A 12 5.93 6.08 -2.46
C TYR A 12 5.52 5.07 -1.38
N CYS A 13 6.27 3.99 -1.22
CA CYS A 13 6.06 3.06 -0.12
C CYS A 13 6.34 3.75 1.21
N ALA A 14 7.41 4.55 1.26
CA ALA A 14 7.76 5.28 2.47
C ALA A 14 6.64 6.24 2.88
N ARG A 15 5.96 6.86 1.92
CA ARG A 15 4.82 7.75 2.21
C ARG A 15 3.68 7.00 2.90
N VAL A 16 3.38 5.80 2.41
CA VAL A 16 2.32 4.98 3.00
C VAL A 16 2.70 4.53 4.40
N ILE A 17 3.94 4.11 4.58
CA ILE A 17 4.44 3.68 5.89
C ILE A 17 4.35 4.84 6.89
N ALA A 18 4.81 6.02 6.49
CA ALA A 18 4.77 7.20 7.35
C ALA A 18 3.34 7.60 7.70
N ALA A 19 2.43 7.56 6.73
CA ALA A 19 1.03 7.87 6.98
C ALA A 19 0.43 6.88 7.97
N ASN A 20 0.76 5.60 7.83
CA ASN A 20 0.20 4.59 8.73
C ASN A 20 0.74 4.67 10.15
N GLU A 21 1.86 5.33 10.38
CA GLU A 21 2.35 5.57 11.73
C GLU A 21 1.36 6.40 12.53
N THR A 22 0.66 7.31 11.87
CA THR A 22 -0.40 8.11 12.49
C THR A 22 -1.74 7.37 12.50
N ILE A 23 -2.08 6.73 11.40
CA ILE A 23 -3.36 6.02 11.24
C ILE A 23 -3.42 4.77 12.10
N LYS A 24 -2.30 4.04 12.16
CA LYS A 24 -2.17 2.78 12.91
C LYS A 24 -3.17 1.72 12.48
N ALA A 25 -3.42 1.62 11.18
CA ALA A 25 -4.21 0.53 10.64
C ALA A 25 -3.45 -0.80 10.81
N PRO A 26 -4.15 -1.90 11.03
CA PRO A 26 -3.51 -3.20 11.26
C PRO A 26 -3.01 -3.82 9.95
N VAL A 27 -1.95 -3.24 9.42
CA VAL A 27 -1.39 -3.63 8.13
C VAL A 27 -0.36 -4.73 8.26
N GLU A 28 -0.47 -5.73 7.41
CA GLU A 28 0.59 -6.72 7.22
C GLU A 28 1.50 -6.19 6.11
N TRP A 29 2.73 -5.88 6.47
CA TRP A 29 3.71 -5.35 5.51
C TRP A 29 4.39 -6.49 4.78
N LEU A 30 4.25 -6.52 3.47
CA LEU A 30 4.79 -7.59 2.65
C LEU A 30 5.87 -7.01 1.73
N ASP A 31 7.12 -7.27 2.07
CA ASP A 31 8.27 -6.80 1.29
C ASP A 31 8.50 -7.76 0.12
N ILE A 32 8.29 -7.26 -1.09
CA ILE A 32 8.38 -8.09 -2.30
C ILE A 32 9.81 -8.53 -2.61
N THR A 33 10.79 -7.92 -1.97
CA THR A 33 12.21 -8.29 -2.17
C THR A 33 12.66 -9.37 -1.20
N SER A 34 11.90 -9.62 -0.14
CA SER A 34 12.28 -10.60 0.88
C SER A 34 11.92 -12.03 0.47
N ASN A 35 10.95 -12.19 -0.43
CA ASN A 35 10.44 -13.51 -0.80
C ASN A 35 9.80 -13.45 -2.19
N SER A 36 10.25 -14.31 -3.08
CA SER A 36 9.72 -14.35 -4.45
C SER A 36 8.24 -14.72 -4.51
N HIS A 37 7.73 -15.44 -3.52
CA HIS A 37 6.30 -15.77 -3.46
C HIS A 37 5.46 -14.52 -3.22
N ILE A 38 5.96 -13.57 -2.45
CA ILE A 38 5.26 -12.31 -2.21
C ILE A 38 5.12 -11.52 -3.51
N LYS A 39 6.20 -11.44 -4.28
CA LYS A 39 6.18 -10.76 -5.58
C LYS A 39 5.22 -11.45 -6.55
N ALA A 40 5.23 -12.78 -6.57
CA ALA A 40 4.32 -13.55 -7.41
C ALA A 40 2.86 -13.30 -7.02
N ASP A 41 2.57 -13.22 -5.72
CA ASP A 41 1.23 -12.91 -5.23
C ASP A 41 0.79 -11.52 -5.68
N LEU A 42 1.68 -10.54 -5.61
CA LEU A 42 1.38 -9.19 -6.06
C LEU A 42 0.97 -9.18 -7.53
N LEU A 43 1.74 -9.85 -8.37
CA LEU A 43 1.47 -9.92 -9.79
C LEU A 43 0.16 -10.65 -10.07
N ASP A 44 -0.10 -11.73 -9.34
CA ASP A 44 -1.32 -12.51 -9.50
C ASP A 44 -2.57 -11.71 -9.11
N LYS A 45 -2.50 -10.96 -8.04
CA LYS A 45 -3.64 -10.19 -7.52
C LYS A 45 -3.87 -8.89 -8.26
N GLY A 46 -2.80 -8.17 -8.55
CA GLY A 46 -2.91 -6.85 -9.15
C GLY A 46 -2.65 -6.81 -10.66
N GLY A 47 -1.94 -7.79 -11.18
CA GLY A 47 -1.61 -7.86 -12.59
C GLY A 47 -0.50 -6.90 -13.03
N LYS A 48 0.10 -6.18 -12.09
CA LYS A 48 1.19 -5.25 -12.39
C LYS A 48 2.31 -5.39 -11.39
N THR A 49 3.54 -5.15 -11.86
CA THR A 49 4.71 -5.19 -10.98
C THR A 49 5.01 -3.80 -10.45
N GLN A 50 4.12 -3.29 -9.60
CA GLN A 50 4.23 -1.96 -9.02
C GLN A 50 3.91 -2.00 -7.54
N VAL A 51 4.56 -1.16 -6.76
CA VAL A 51 4.29 -0.98 -5.35
C VAL A 51 4.19 0.51 -5.06
N PRO A 52 3.50 0.94 -4.02
CA PRO A 52 2.77 0.13 -3.05
C PRO A 52 1.47 -0.44 -3.64
N PHE A 53 1.03 -1.55 -3.10
CA PHE A 53 -0.23 -2.19 -3.50
C PHE A 53 -0.97 -2.62 -2.25
N LEU A 54 -2.20 -2.18 -2.12
CA LEU A 54 -3.07 -2.51 -1.00
C LEU A 54 -4.05 -3.60 -1.36
N GLU A 55 -4.19 -4.56 -0.48
CA GLU A 55 -5.25 -5.56 -0.57
C GLU A 55 -5.97 -5.65 0.77
N ASP A 56 -7.25 -5.28 0.80
CA ASP A 56 -8.10 -5.47 1.98
C ASP A 56 -9.00 -6.66 1.69
N THR A 57 -8.66 -7.81 2.27
CA THR A 57 -9.38 -9.05 1.99
C THR A 57 -10.78 -9.07 2.62
N GLU A 58 -10.99 -8.32 3.68
CA GLU A 58 -12.30 -8.27 4.33
C GLU A 58 -13.32 -7.47 3.52
N LYS A 59 -12.85 -6.45 2.80
CA LYS A 59 -13.72 -5.59 2.00
C LYS A 59 -13.62 -5.87 0.50
N GLY A 60 -12.70 -6.75 0.10
CA GLY A 60 -12.49 -7.09 -1.30
C GLY A 60 -11.93 -5.93 -2.11
N VAL A 61 -11.11 -5.08 -1.50
CA VAL A 61 -10.57 -3.89 -2.15
C VAL A 61 -9.09 -4.09 -2.47
N MET A 62 -8.72 -3.71 -3.69
CA MET A 62 -7.33 -3.72 -4.13
C MET A 62 -7.03 -2.43 -4.85
N MET A 63 -5.85 -1.83 -4.60
CA MET A 63 -5.48 -0.59 -5.26
C MET A 63 -3.97 -0.40 -5.29
N TYR A 64 -3.53 0.29 -6.34
CA TYR A 64 -2.18 0.81 -6.45
C TYR A 64 -2.21 2.29 -6.03
N GLU A 65 -1.12 2.98 -6.13
CA GLU A 65 -0.94 4.42 -5.89
C GLU A 65 -1.02 4.81 -4.42
N SER A 66 0.07 5.40 -3.94
CA SER A 66 0.21 5.76 -2.54
C SER A 66 -0.87 6.74 -2.06
N ASP A 67 -1.27 7.70 -2.91
CA ASP A 67 -2.30 8.66 -2.54
C ASP A 67 -3.63 7.99 -2.27
N ASP A 68 -4.04 7.07 -3.15
CA ASP A 68 -5.29 6.36 -3.00
C ASP A 68 -5.26 5.43 -1.80
N ILE A 69 -4.12 4.77 -1.57
CA ILE A 69 -3.94 3.89 -0.42
C ILE A 69 -4.05 4.69 0.88
N ILE A 70 -3.37 5.84 0.95
CA ILE A 70 -3.39 6.68 2.14
C ILE A 70 -4.81 7.19 2.40
N ALA A 71 -5.50 7.64 1.35
CA ALA A 71 -6.89 8.08 1.48
C ALA A 71 -7.79 6.96 1.98
N TYR A 72 -7.61 5.75 1.46
CA TYR A 72 -8.38 4.60 1.90
C TYR A 72 -8.13 4.28 3.37
N LEU A 73 -6.87 4.29 3.79
CA LEU A 73 -6.52 4.02 5.19
C LEU A 73 -7.12 5.06 6.13
N HIS A 74 -7.09 6.34 5.75
CA HIS A 74 -7.74 7.38 6.55
C HIS A 74 -9.25 7.18 6.62
N ALA A 75 -9.87 6.85 5.50
CA ALA A 75 -11.33 6.72 5.44
C ALA A 75 -11.85 5.55 6.26
N HIS A 76 -11.11 4.44 6.28
CA HIS A 76 -11.59 3.20 6.90
C HIS A 76 -10.94 2.87 8.23
N TYR A 77 -9.76 3.41 8.51
CA TYR A 77 -8.99 3.08 9.71
C TYR A 77 -8.49 4.31 10.46
N GLY A 78 -8.52 5.48 9.83
CA GLY A 78 -8.09 6.70 10.47
C GLY A 78 -9.20 7.29 11.33
N ARG A 79 -8.92 7.54 12.58
CA ARG A 79 -9.93 7.98 13.54
C ARG A 79 -10.15 9.49 13.46
N GLY A 80 -10.86 9.93 12.42
CA GLY A 80 -11.15 11.33 12.25
C GLY A 80 -10.02 12.18 11.69
N THR A 81 -8.94 11.53 11.24
CA THR A 81 -7.86 12.23 10.57
C THR A 81 -8.22 12.45 9.10
N GLU A 82 -7.65 13.49 8.52
CA GLU A 82 -7.89 13.81 7.12
C GLU A 82 -6.62 13.56 6.30
N PRO A 83 -6.71 12.93 5.14
CA PRO A 83 -5.53 12.77 4.31
C PRO A 83 -5.11 14.11 3.72
N ASN A 84 -3.87 14.48 3.94
CA ASN A 84 -3.31 15.70 3.40
C ASN A 84 -2.18 15.34 2.43
N VAL A 85 -2.55 14.70 1.34
CA VAL A 85 -1.61 14.15 0.38
C VAL A 85 -1.89 14.74 -1.00
N PRO A 86 -0.93 15.42 -1.62
CA PRO A 86 -1.13 15.93 -2.97
C PRO A 86 -1.25 14.78 -3.96
N LYS A 87 -2.16 14.90 -4.89
CA LYS A 87 -2.37 13.90 -5.91
C LYS A 87 -1.29 13.98 -6.97
N ALA A 88 -0.58 12.87 -7.17
CA ALA A 88 0.47 12.75 -8.17
C ALA A 88 0.53 11.29 -8.58
N GLY A 89 1.13 10.91 -9.64
CA GLY A 89 1.29 9.51 -9.99
C GLY A 89 2.22 8.84 -9.00
N ASN A 90 1.79 7.78 -8.30
CA ASN A 90 2.45 7.38 -7.07
C ASN A 90 2.68 5.90 -6.90
N VAL A 91 3.26 5.28 -7.90
CA VAL A 91 3.71 3.91 -7.80
C VAL A 91 5.16 3.81 -8.24
N CYS A 92 5.89 2.87 -7.65
CA CYS A 92 7.23 2.55 -8.06
C CYS A 92 7.18 1.30 -8.92
N PRO A 93 7.72 1.33 -10.13
CA PRO A 93 7.84 0.10 -10.91
C PRO A 93 8.85 -0.84 -10.25
N ILE A 94 8.58 -2.13 -10.38
CA ILE A 94 9.47 -3.17 -9.88
C ILE A 94 10.24 -3.71 -11.08
N GLU A 95 11.51 -3.56 -11.04
CA GLU A 95 12.37 -4.10 -12.07
C GLU A 95 12.83 -5.51 -11.74
#